data_867551fe4d401cb46a9e2d9c30876c0b
#
_entry.id   867551fe4d401cb46a9e2d9c30876c0b
#
_cell.length_a   1.000
_cell.length_b   1.000
_cell.length_c   1.000
_cell.angle_alpha   90.00
_cell.angle_beta   90.00
_cell.angle_gamma   90.00
#
_symmetry.space_group_name_H-M   'P 1'
#
loop_
_entity.id
_entity.type
_entity.pdbx_description
1 polymer ?
#
loop_
_entity_poly.entity_id
_entity_poly.type
_entity_poly.pdbx_seq_one_letter_code
_entity_poly.pdbx_strand_id
1 'polypeptide(L)'
;MALLEIDGLSKTFLLHRVNRRVQGCQDIDFAIEPGQFVGITGRSGSGKSTILRCIWRTNLPERGRILYDSQRFGMLDLAQATQRQMLYLRAYELGYVSQFLNALPRQTAYDIVLKSALEAYGADEGPRAEQETERMLRHFDLDENLWELYPRTFSGGEKLRRNIAAAMIKRPRLLLLDEPTASLDNASKLKVRALIEQLKAEGTTMLGIFHALEFMEGWCDHEFNMQEGMMA
;
A
#
# COMPACT_ATOMS: atom_id res chain seq x y z
N MET A 1 12.85 -7.88 -15.79
CA MET A 1 13.47 -6.66 -15.19
C MET A 1 12.57 -6.26 -14.02
N ALA A 2 13.14 -6.15 -12.84
CA ALA A 2 12.37 -5.87 -11.64
C ALA A 2 11.60 -4.54 -11.74
N LEU A 3 10.37 -4.51 -11.25
CA LEU A 3 9.58 -3.29 -11.09
C LEU A 3 10.09 -2.47 -9.90
N LEU A 4 10.46 -3.17 -8.82
CA LEU A 4 11.05 -2.59 -7.62
C LEU A 4 12.27 -3.41 -7.21
N GLU A 5 13.38 -2.75 -6.91
CA GLU A 5 14.58 -3.38 -6.36
C GLU A 5 15.04 -2.58 -5.15
N ILE A 6 15.24 -3.26 -4.04
CA ILE A 6 15.77 -2.70 -2.80
C ILE A 6 17.16 -3.28 -2.59
N ASP A 7 18.14 -2.38 -2.38
CA ASP A 7 19.57 -2.69 -2.26
C ASP A 7 20.16 -2.03 -1.01
N GLY A 8 20.48 -2.84 0.01
CA GLY A 8 21.11 -2.43 1.26
C GLY A 8 20.30 -1.43 2.10
N LEU A 9 18.96 -1.47 2.02
CA LEU A 9 18.10 -0.49 2.68
C LEU A 9 18.25 -0.55 4.20
N SER A 10 18.64 0.59 4.80
CA SER A 10 18.76 0.70 6.25
C SER A 10 18.14 2.00 6.77
N LYS A 11 17.43 1.90 7.92
CA LYS A 11 16.77 3.02 8.58
C LYS A 11 16.78 2.89 10.09
N THR A 12 17.24 3.94 10.77
CA THR A 12 17.21 4.08 12.23
C THR A 12 16.33 5.28 12.61
N PHE A 13 15.66 5.20 13.73
CA PHE A 13 14.87 6.29 14.31
C PHE A 13 15.49 6.76 15.61
N LEU A 14 15.57 8.09 15.80
CA LEU A 14 15.97 8.68 17.07
C LEU A 14 14.73 9.02 17.89
N LEU A 15 14.55 8.36 19.03
CA LEU A 15 13.53 8.70 20.01
C LEU A 15 14.05 9.85 20.87
N HIS A 16 13.75 11.09 20.48
CA HIS A 16 14.28 12.31 21.13
C HIS A 16 14.00 12.37 22.65
N ARG A 17 12.81 11.88 23.11
CA ARG A 17 12.45 11.90 24.54
C ARG A 17 13.39 11.12 25.45
N VAL A 18 13.95 10.04 24.93
CA VAL A 18 14.82 9.10 25.71
C VAL A 18 16.22 9.01 25.11
N ASN A 19 16.53 9.86 24.12
CA ASN A 19 17.80 9.88 23.39
C ASN A 19 18.27 8.48 22.94
N ARG A 20 17.32 7.63 22.54
CA ARG A 20 17.57 6.24 22.14
C ARG A 20 17.41 6.09 20.63
N ARG A 21 18.37 5.41 20.00
CA ARG A 21 18.24 4.95 18.63
C ARG A 21 17.47 3.62 18.61
N VAL A 22 16.49 3.53 17.72
CA VAL A 22 15.73 2.32 17.45
C VAL A 22 15.90 1.96 16.00
N GLN A 23 16.36 0.76 15.73
CA GLN A 23 16.53 0.25 14.38
C GLN A 23 15.16 -0.02 13.77
N GLY A 24 14.91 0.57 12.60
CA GLY A 24 13.71 0.32 11.81
C GLY A 24 13.90 -0.86 10.87
N CYS A 25 14.97 -0.84 10.07
CA CYS A 25 15.40 -1.95 9.22
C CYS A 25 16.90 -1.81 8.92
N GLN A 26 17.55 -2.93 8.58
CA GLN A 26 18.99 -2.96 8.29
C GLN A 26 19.29 -3.93 7.17
N ASP A 27 20.07 -3.45 6.20
CA ASP A 27 20.63 -4.22 5.08
C ASP A 27 19.57 -5.11 4.39
N ILE A 28 18.46 -4.47 3.99
CA ILE A 28 17.35 -5.15 3.34
C ILE A 28 17.61 -5.19 1.84
N ASP A 29 17.53 -6.40 1.27
CA ASP A 29 17.76 -6.67 -0.15
C ASP A 29 16.63 -7.57 -0.69
N PHE A 30 15.89 -7.12 -1.68
CA PHE A 30 14.96 -7.92 -2.47
C PHE A 30 14.53 -7.21 -3.74
N ALA A 31 13.95 -7.98 -4.67
CA ALA A 31 13.36 -7.44 -5.89
C ALA A 31 11.95 -8.00 -6.11
N ILE A 32 11.13 -7.25 -6.84
CA ILE A 32 9.77 -7.61 -7.22
C ILE A 32 9.63 -7.43 -8.73
N GLU A 33 9.30 -8.52 -9.43
CA GLU A 33 8.99 -8.47 -10.85
C GLU A 33 7.53 -8.02 -11.08
N PRO A 34 7.21 -7.46 -12.27
CA PRO A 34 5.83 -7.09 -12.60
C PRO A 34 4.86 -8.26 -12.42
N GLY A 35 3.71 -8.01 -11.79
CA GLY A 35 2.67 -9.00 -11.53
C GLY A 35 2.93 -9.92 -10.33
N GLN A 36 4.09 -9.86 -9.69
CA GLN A 36 4.37 -10.64 -8.49
C GLN A 36 3.70 -10.05 -7.25
N PHE A 37 3.34 -10.93 -6.33
CA PHE A 37 2.96 -10.59 -4.97
C PHE A 37 4.05 -11.05 -3.99
N VAL A 38 4.70 -10.09 -3.36
CA VAL A 38 5.73 -10.34 -2.33
C VAL A 38 5.16 -10.05 -0.96
N GLY A 39 5.33 -10.98 -0.03
CA GLY A 39 4.91 -10.84 1.36
C GLY A 39 6.10 -10.61 2.30
N ILE A 40 5.93 -9.71 3.26
CA ILE A 40 6.87 -9.52 4.37
C ILE A 40 6.18 -9.93 5.66
N THR A 41 6.75 -10.92 6.36
CA THR A 41 6.27 -11.43 7.64
C THR A 41 7.25 -11.10 8.77
N GLY A 42 6.89 -11.42 9.99
CA GLY A 42 7.73 -11.22 11.17
C GLY A 42 6.99 -10.60 12.34
N ARG A 43 7.62 -10.60 13.52
CA ARG A 43 7.02 -10.09 14.76
C ARG A 43 6.65 -8.62 14.67
N SER A 44 5.68 -8.18 15.49
CA SER A 44 5.38 -6.75 15.63
C SER A 44 6.64 -5.99 16.08
N GLY A 45 6.89 -4.84 15.46
CA GLY A 45 8.09 -4.04 15.73
C GLY A 45 9.36 -4.49 15.00
N SER A 46 9.34 -5.55 14.17
CA SER A 46 10.53 -5.99 13.41
C SER A 46 10.94 -5.06 12.26
N GLY A 47 10.20 -3.98 12.01
CA GLY A 47 10.59 -2.97 11.00
C GLY A 47 9.87 -3.08 9.65
N LYS A 48 8.97 -4.02 9.46
CA LYS A 48 8.24 -4.25 8.19
C LYS A 48 7.63 -2.98 7.59
N SER A 49 6.80 -2.28 8.38
CA SER A 49 6.17 -1.03 7.91
C SER A 49 7.18 0.08 7.61
N THR A 50 8.41 -0.01 8.14
CA THR A 50 9.48 0.93 7.82
C THR A 50 9.88 0.81 6.35
N ILE A 51 9.94 -0.41 5.81
CA ILE A 51 10.26 -0.67 4.40
C ILE A 51 9.19 -0.02 3.50
N LEU A 52 7.90 -0.29 3.73
CA LEU A 52 6.82 0.30 2.94
C LEU A 52 6.83 1.83 3.02
N ARG A 53 7.10 2.39 4.21
CA ARG A 53 7.19 3.84 4.40
C ARG A 53 8.41 4.45 3.72
N CYS A 54 9.50 3.71 3.55
CA CYS A 54 10.63 4.15 2.75
C CYS A 54 10.30 4.12 1.26
N ILE A 55 9.64 3.09 0.74
CA ILE A 55 9.16 3.02 -0.64
C ILE A 55 8.18 4.15 -0.91
N TRP A 56 7.18 4.33 -0.03
CA TRP A 56 6.22 5.44 -0.11
C TRP A 56 6.85 6.81 0.13
N ARG A 57 8.09 6.84 0.63
CA ARG A 57 8.87 8.04 0.97
C ARG A 57 8.23 8.94 2.03
N THR A 58 7.51 8.37 3.00
CA THR A 58 7.21 9.05 4.28
C THR A 58 8.43 9.03 5.19
N ASN A 59 9.27 8.01 5.06
CA ASN A 59 10.58 7.94 5.69
C ASN A 59 11.68 7.97 4.62
N LEU A 60 12.75 8.69 4.87
CA LEU A 60 13.95 8.60 4.04
C LEU A 60 14.89 7.54 4.64
N PRO A 61 15.44 6.62 3.83
CA PRO A 61 16.47 5.70 4.29
C PRO A 61 17.73 6.45 4.70
N GLU A 62 18.55 5.86 5.57
CA GLU A 62 19.88 6.35 5.92
C GLU A 62 20.93 5.80 4.96
N ARG A 63 20.71 4.57 4.48
CA ARG A 63 21.59 3.88 3.52
C ARG A 63 20.74 3.05 2.57
N GLY A 64 21.37 2.64 1.47
CA GLY A 64 20.77 1.81 0.46
C GLY A 64 20.00 2.59 -0.60
N ARG A 65 19.45 1.85 -1.57
CA ARG A 65 18.71 2.38 -2.71
C ARG A 65 17.37 1.71 -2.82
N ILE A 66 16.41 2.42 -3.39
CA ILE A 66 15.07 1.91 -3.71
C ILE A 66 14.84 2.22 -5.18
N LEU A 67 15.22 1.31 -6.05
CA LEU A 67 15.11 1.47 -7.50
C LEU A 67 13.71 1.05 -7.97
N TYR A 68 13.04 1.93 -8.66
CA TYR A 68 11.69 1.72 -9.19
C TYR A 68 11.66 2.01 -10.68
N ASP A 69 11.13 1.07 -11.47
CA ASP A 69 10.94 1.23 -12.91
C ASP A 69 9.65 2.00 -13.23
N SER A 70 9.76 3.33 -13.25
CA SER A 70 8.65 4.22 -13.57
C SER A 70 8.37 4.25 -15.07
N GLN A 71 7.10 4.18 -15.46
CA GLN A 71 6.70 4.36 -16.87
C GLN A 71 7.10 5.72 -17.43
N ARG A 72 7.11 6.75 -16.59
CA ARG A 72 7.41 8.12 -17.01
C ARG A 72 8.89 8.46 -16.92
N PHE A 73 9.58 7.99 -15.89
CA PHE A 73 10.94 8.45 -15.56
C PHE A 73 12.01 7.40 -15.80
N GLY A 74 11.61 6.17 -16.21
CA GLY A 74 12.52 5.02 -16.26
C GLY A 74 12.98 4.59 -14.87
N MET A 75 14.14 3.96 -14.77
CA MET A 75 14.71 3.51 -13.50
C MET A 75 15.05 4.71 -12.63
N LEU A 76 14.40 4.80 -11.46
CA LEU A 76 14.48 5.93 -10.54
C LEU A 76 14.74 5.44 -9.10
N ASP A 77 15.74 6.00 -8.42
CA ASP A 77 15.92 5.78 -6.99
C ASP A 77 14.91 6.65 -6.21
N LEU A 78 13.92 6.00 -5.59
CA LEU A 78 12.88 6.69 -4.82
C LEU A 78 13.46 7.47 -3.63
N ALA A 79 14.60 7.05 -3.07
CA ALA A 79 15.25 7.76 -1.98
C ALA A 79 15.76 9.14 -2.43
N GLN A 80 16.19 9.25 -3.70
CA GLN A 80 16.74 10.47 -4.30
C GLN A 80 15.72 11.23 -5.16
N ALA A 81 14.54 10.66 -5.39
CA ALA A 81 13.51 11.26 -6.22
C ALA A 81 13.12 12.66 -5.73
N THR A 82 12.88 13.59 -6.63
CA THR A 82 12.35 14.91 -6.30
C THR A 82 10.92 14.81 -5.75
N GLN A 83 10.49 15.83 -5.00
CA GLN A 83 9.12 15.87 -4.52
C GLN A 83 8.09 15.81 -5.67
N ARG A 84 8.38 16.46 -6.81
CA ARG A 84 7.52 16.44 -7.99
C ARG A 84 7.39 15.04 -8.59
N GLN A 85 8.49 14.29 -8.67
CA GLN A 85 8.47 12.88 -9.11
C GLN A 85 7.64 12.02 -8.18
N MET A 86 7.84 12.14 -6.87
CA MET A 86 7.06 11.36 -5.89
C MET A 86 5.57 11.69 -5.89
N LEU A 87 5.19 12.96 -6.09
CA LEU A 87 3.78 13.33 -6.26
C LEU A 87 3.17 12.64 -7.49
N TYR A 88 3.90 12.64 -8.62
CA TYR A 88 3.47 11.94 -9.82
C TYR A 88 3.32 10.43 -9.58
N LEU A 89 4.35 9.78 -9.00
CA LEU A 89 4.32 8.35 -8.75
C LEU A 89 3.14 7.95 -7.85
N ARG A 90 2.87 8.70 -6.78
CA ARG A 90 1.74 8.45 -5.87
C ARG A 90 0.39 8.72 -6.53
N ALA A 91 0.33 9.62 -7.50
CA ALA A 91 -0.89 9.89 -8.24
C ALA A 91 -1.22 8.80 -9.27
N TYR A 92 -0.19 8.22 -9.93
CA TYR A 92 -0.40 7.41 -11.13
C TYR A 92 0.19 6.00 -11.10
N GLU A 93 1.22 5.74 -10.30
CA GLU A 93 1.94 4.47 -10.37
C GLU A 93 1.98 3.68 -9.07
N LEU A 94 1.92 4.35 -7.92
CA LEU A 94 1.98 3.72 -6.60
C LEU A 94 0.64 3.81 -5.88
N GLY A 95 0.17 2.69 -5.33
CA GLY A 95 -0.96 2.63 -4.41
C GLY A 95 -0.47 2.29 -3.00
N TYR A 96 -1.13 2.84 -1.96
CA TYR A 96 -0.82 2.51 -0.57
C TYR A 96 -2.10 2.32 0.23
N VAL A 97 -2.26 1.13 0.78
CA VAL A 97 -3.37 0.79 1.67
C VAL A 97 -2.80 0.54 3.06
N SER A 98 -3.09 1.41 4.00
CA SER A 98 -2.64 1.27 5.38
C SER A 98 -3.74 0.82 6.31
N GLN A 99 -3.36 0.17 7.40
CA GLN A 99 -4.25 -0.21 8.49
C GLN A 99 -4.91 1.02 9.14
N PHE A 100 -4.15 2.10 9.29
CA PHE A 100 -4.60 3.33 9.94
C PHE A 100 -4.94 4.39 8.88
N LEU A 101 -6.21 4.43 8.53
CA LEU A 101 -6.68 5.44 7.61
C LEU A 101 -7.06 6.70 8.34
N ASN A 102 -6.31 7.72 8.08
CA ASN A 102 -6.71 9.07 8.35
C ASN A 102 -7.74 9.51 7.30
N ALA A 103 -9.00 9.10 7.49
CA ALA A 103 -10.09 9.77 6.79
C ALA A 103 -10.08 11.23 7.25
N LEU A 104 -9.95 12.15 6.31
CA LEU A 104 -10.12 13.56 6.61
C LEU A 104 -11.52 13.77 7.21
N PRO A 105 -11.66 14.59 8.25
CA PRO A 105 -12.97 14.89 8.80
C PRO A 105 -13.90 15.42 7.71
N ARG A 106 -15.16 14.96 7.72
CA ARG A 106 -16.21 15.42 6.81
C ARG A 106 -16.09 15.01 5.34
N GLN A 107 -15.40 13.91 5.02
CA GLN A 107 -15.44 13.28 3.71
C GLN A 107 -16.21 11.97 3.80
N THR A 108 -17.17 11.77 2.89
CA THR A 108 -17.89 10.50 2.74
C THR A 108 -17.02 9.42 2.11
N ALA A 109 -17.47 8.17 2.11
CA ALA A 109 -16.75 7.12 1.40
C ALA A 109 -16.68 7.41 -0.10
N TYR A 110 -17.77 7.91 -0.68
CA TYR A 110 -17.85 8.33 -2.07
C TYR A 110 -16.84 9.44 -2.39
N ASP A 111 -16.83 10.53 -1.60
CA ASP A 111 -15.91 11.66 -1.80
C ASP A 111 -14.43 11.22 -1.84
N ILE A 112 -14.06 10.27 -0.98
CA ILE A 112 -12.68 9.80 -0.90
C ILE A 112 -12.26 9.06 -2.18
N VAL A 113 -13.14 8.21 -2.71
CA VAL A 113 -12.87 7.45 -3.94
C VAL A 113 -12.97 8.37 -5.16
N LEU A 114 -13.97 9.26 -5.21
CA LEU A 114 -14.13 10.26 -6.26
C LEU A 114 -12.91 11.19 -6.36
N LYS A 115 -12.40 11.64 -5.23
CA LYS A 115 -11.17 12.43 -5.22
C LYS A 115 -10.00 11.68 -5.87
N SER A 116 -9.84 10.39 -5.56
CA SER A 116 -8.81 9.56 -6.18
C SER A 116 -9.03 9.39 -7.68
N ALA A 117 -10.30 9.30 -8.13
CA ALA A 117 -10.65 9.24 -9.53
C ALA A 117 -10.32 10.55 -10.26
N LEU A 118 -10.69 11.69 -9.69
CA LEU A 118 -10.38 13.01 -10.25
C LEU A 118 -8.86 13.26 -10.32
N GLU A 119 -8.09 12.79 -9.33
CA GLU A 119 -6.63 12.85 -9.38
C GLU A 119 -6.05 11.98 -10.53
N ALA A 120 -6.69 10.85 -10.83
CA ALA A 120 -6.22 9.92 -11.87
C ALA A 120 -6.63 10.35 -13.29
N TYR A 121 -7.87 10.81 -13.47
CA TYR A 121 -8.43 11.13 -14.79
C TYR A 121 -8.33 12.62 -15.16
N GLY A 122 -8.20 13.49 -14.19
CA GLY A 122 -8.23 14.95 -14.35
C GLY A 122 -9.57 15.56 -13.92
N ALA A 123 -9.51 16.82 -13.49
CA ALA A 123 -10.70 17.53 -12.98
C ALA A 123 -11.76 17.76 -14.05
N ASP A 124 -11.38 17.81 -15.33
CA ASP A 124 -12.29 18.03 -16.47
C ASP A 124 -13.09 16.78 -16.84
N GLU A 125 -12.69 15.59 -16.32
CA GLU A 125 -13.32 14.29 -16.55
C GLU A 125 -14.32 13.91 -15.43
N GLY A 126 -14.99 14.88 -14.82
CA GLY A 126 -15.92 14.69 -13.71
C GLY A 126 -16.92 13.55 -13.90
N PRO A 127 -17.71 13.52 -15.00
CA PRO A 127 -18.69 12.44 -15.21
C PRO A 127 -18.06 11.04 -15.32
N ARG A 128 -16.87 10.93 -15.89
CA ARG A 128 -16.11 9.67 -15.94
C ARG A 128 -15.61 9.26 -14.58
N ALA A 129 -15.10 10.21 -13.79
CA ALA A 129 -14.63 9.97 -12.44
C ALA A 129 -15.76 9.48 -11.53
N GLU A 130 -16.96 10.04 -11.64
CA GLU A 130 -18.16 9.60 -10.91
C GLU A 130 -18.55 8.16 -11.29
N GLN A 131 -18.66 7.86 -12.58
CA GLN A 131 -18.98 6.52 -13.07
C GLN A 131 -17.96 5.47 -12.58
N GLU A 132 -16.67 5.76 -12.69
CA GLU A 132 -15.62 4.86 -12.21
C GLU A 132 -15.62 4.72 -10.68
N THR A 133 -15.96 5.77 -9.94
CA THR A 133 -16.12 5.73 -8.49
C THR A 133 -17.21 4.74 -8.09
N GLU A 134 -18.42 4.85 -8.67
CA GLU A 134 -19.51 3.92 -8.40
C GLU A 134 -19.12 2.48 -8.78
N ARG A 135 -18.51 2.31 -9.96
CA ARG A 135 -18.03 1.02 -10.43
C ARG A 135 -17.06 0.38 -9.43
N MET A 136 -16.10 1.15 -8.91
CA MET A 136 -15.12 0.65 -7.95
C MET A 136 -15.73 0.33 -6.58
N LEU A 137 -16.66 1.15 -6.09
CA LEU A 137 -17.34 0.89 -4.82
C LEU A 137 -18.18 -0.40 -4.88
N ARG A 138 -18.91 -0.63 -6.00
CA ARG A 138 -19.64 -1.89 -6.23
C ARG A 138 -18.71 -3.08 -6.41
N HIS A 139 -17.64 -2.92 -7.18
CA HIS A 139 -16.63 -3.97 -7.44
C HIS A 139 -16.00 -4.50 -6.15
N PHE A 140 -15.74 -3.60 -5.18
CA PHE A 140 -15.21 -3.96 -3.89
C PHE A 140 -16.28 -4.22 -2.81
N ASP A 141 -17.52 -4.49 -3.22
CA ASP A 141 -18.63 -4.90 -2.35
C ASP A 141 -18.84 -3.93 -1.17
N LEU A 142 -18.79 -2.62 -1.43
CA LEU A 142 -19.18 -1.61 -0.47
C LEU A 142 -20.67 -1.29 -0.67
N ASP A 143 -21.48 -1.53 0.38
CA ASP A 143 -22.92 -1.28 0.37
C ASP A 143 -23.22 0.19 -0.01
N GLU A 144 -24.18 0.39 -0.94
CA GLU A 144 -24.53 1.72 -1.44
C GLU A 144 -25.04 2.64 -0.31
N ASN A 145 -25.67 2.09 0.73
CA ASN A 145 -26.08 2.86 1.89
C ASN A 145 -24.93 3.47 2.69
N LEU A 146 -23.70 2.99 2.48
CA LEU A 146 -22.50 3.50 3.14
C LEU A 146 -21.80 4.60 2.37
N TRP A 147 -22.12 4.79 1.09
CA TRP A 147 -21.37 5.70 0.23
C TRP A 147 -21.36 7.14 0.73
N GLU A 148 -22.52 7.62 1.19
CA GLU A 148 -22.68 8.97 1.74
C GLU A 148 -22.37 9.08 3.24
N LEU A 149 -21.95 7.98 3.87
CA LEU A 149 -21.59 7.98 5.28
C LEU A 149 -20.10 8.29 5.50
N TYR A 150 -19.82 8.85 6.66
CA TYR A 150 -18.45 9.11 7.08
C TYR A 150 -17.77 7.82 7.52
N PRO A 151 -16.53 7.56 7.09
CA PRO A 151 -15.81 6.31 7.37
C PRO A 151 -15.57 5.99 8.86
N ARG A 152 -15.83 6.93 9.76
CA ARG A 152 -15.76 6.67 11.22
C ARG A 152 -16.74 5.61 11.70
N THR A 153 -17.89 5.49 11.04
CA THR A 153 -18.94 4.54 11.37
C THR A 153 -18.72 3.15 10.77
N PHE A 154 -17.75 3.01 9.90
CA PHE A 154 -17.46 1.78 9.15
C PHE A 154 -16.78 0.73 10.02
N SER A 155 -17.13 -0.54 9.78
CA SER A 155 -16.35 -1.69 10.24
C SER A 155 -14.93 -1.67 9.65
N GLY A 156 -14.03 -2.46 10.22
CA GLY A 156 -12.67 -2.59 9.69
C GLY A 156 -12.64 -3.04 8.23
N GLY A 157 -13.50 -4.01 7.87
CA GLY A 157 -13.61 -4.54 6.50
C GLY A 157 -14.12 -3.50 5.50
N GLU A 158 -15.15 -2.72 5.85
CA GLU A 158 -15.68 -1.65 5.00
C GLU A 158 -14.65 -0.54 4.78
N LYS A 159 -13.94 -0.14 5.85
CA LYS A 159 -12.82 0.81 5.73
C LYS A 159 -11.76 0.33 4.75
N LEU A 160 -11.37 -0.94 4.85
CA LEU A 160 -10.35 -1.51 3.99
C LEU A 160 -10.83 -1.58 2.54
N ARG A 161 -12.05 -2.09 2.27
CA ARG A 161 -12.61 -2.16 0.91
C ARG A 161 -12.68 -0.79 0.23
N ARG A 162 -13.17 0.24 0.94
CA ARG A 162 -13.12 1.62 0.45
C ARG A 162 -11.70 2.08 0.10
N ASN A 163 -10.72 1.74 0.94
CA ASN A 163 -9.33 2.16 0.71
C ASN A 163 -8.69 1.48 -0.48
N ILE A 164 -8.97 0.19 -0.63
CA ILE A 164 -8.55 -0.55 -1.81
C ILE A 164 -9.22 0.06 -3.05
N ALA A 165 -10.52 0.36 -3.00
CA ALA A 165 -11.21 1.05 -4.08
C ALA A 165 -10.51 2.38 -4.46
N ALA A 166 -10.19 3.22 -3.48
CA ALA A 166 -9.49 4.48 -3.70
C ALA A 166 -8.06 4.32 -4.23
N ALA A 167 -7.36 3.26 -3.83
CA ALA A 167 -6.02 2.97 -4.34
C ALA A 167 -6.06 2.40 -5.76
N MET A 168 -7.01 1.49 -6.04
CA MET A 168 -7.09 0.76 -7.30
C MET A 168 -7.71 1.56 -8.45
N ILE A 169 -8.53 2.57 -8.15
CA ILE A 169 -9.10 3.43 -9.19
C ILE A 169 -8.01 4.14 -10.02
N LYS A 170 -6.84 4.33 -9.43
CA LYS A 170 -5.65 4.88 -10.09
C LYS A 170 -4.89 3.85 -10.92
N ARG A 171 -5.28 2.57 -10.87
CA ARG A 171 -4.59 1.44 -11.53
C ARG A 171 -3.08 1.45 -11.27
N PRO A 172 -2.65 1.40 -9.99
CA PRO A 172 -1.24 1.49 -9.66
C PRO A 172 -0.46 0.31 -10.23
N ARG A 173 0.78 0.55 -10.66
CA ARG A 173 1.70 -0.52 -11.07
C ARG A 173 2.22 -1.31 -9.87
N LEU A 174 2.33 -0.66 -8.70
CA LEU A 174 2.73 -1.27 -7.43
C LEU A 174 1.76 -0.88 -6.33
N LEU A 175 1.12 -1.88 -5.71
CA LEU A 175 0.24 -1.70 -4.55
C LEU A 175 0.94 -2.13 -3.27
N LEU A 176 1.08 -1.21 -2.33
CA LEU A 176 1.63 -1.44 -1.01
C LEU A 176 0.50 -1.71 -0.01
N LEU A 177 0.56 -2.84 0.70
CA LEU A 177 -0.46 -3.29 1.66
C LEU A 177 0.17 -3.37 3.07
N ASP A 178 -0.13 -2.41 3.94
CA ASP A 178 0.40 -2.36 5.31
C ASP A 178 -0.61 -2.94 6.29
N GLU A 179 -0.48 -4.22 6.61
CA GLU A 179 -1.31 -4.99 7.54
C GLU A 179 -2.82 -4.91 7.26
N PRO A 180 -3.27 -5.21 6.04
CA PRO A 180 -4.65 -4.98 5.64
C PRO A 180 -5.68 -5.82 6.41
N THR A 181 -5.25 -6.87 7.13
CA THR A 181 -6.14 -7.81 7.83
C THR A 181 -6.06 -7.72 9.37
N ALA A 182 -5.20 -6.88 9.94
CA ALA A 182 -4.85 -6.91 11.37
C ALA A 182 -6.03 -6.67 12.34
N SER A 183 -7.06 -5.93 11.93
CA SER A 183 -8.20 -5.58 12.78
C SER A 183 -9.52 -6.20 12.30
N LEU A 184 -9.45 -7.26 11.49
CA LEU A 184 -10.62 -7.86 10.87
C LEU A 184 -11.04 -9.15 11.56
N ASP A 185 -12.36 -9.38 11.65
CA ASP A 185 -12.93 -10.70 11.96
C ASP A 185 -12.66 -11.70 10.83
N ASN A 186 -12.86 -12.98 11.10
CA ASN A 186 -12.54 -14.05 10.14
C ASN A 186 -13.34 -13.98 8.83
N ALA A 187 -14.61 -13.56 8.87
CA ALA A 187 -15.44 -13.42 7.67
C ALA A 187 -14.92 -12.27 6.78
N SER A 188 -14.56 -11.14 7.40
CA SER A 188 -13.94 -10.01 6.70
C SER A 188 -12.56 -10.34 6.13
N LYS A 189 -11.75 -11.15 6.83
CA LYS A 189 -10.45 -11.62 6.32
C LYS A 189 -10.62 -12.46 5.05
N LEU A 190 -11.60 -13.36 4.99
CA LEU A 190 -11.88 -14.15 3.79
C LEU A 190 -12.28 -13.28 2.58
N LYS A 191 -13.08 -12.23 2.81
CA LYS A 191 -13.43 -11.27 1.74
C LYS A 191 -12.19 -10.50 1.24
N VAL A 192 -11.30 -10.09 2.14
CA VAL A 192 -10.03 -9.45 1.76
C VAL A 192 -9.15 -10.40 0.99
N ARG A 193 -9.14 -11.66 1.39
CA ARG A 193 -8.43 -12.73 0.67
C ARG A 193 -8.87 -12.79 -0.78
N ALA A 194 -10.16 -13.00 -1.00
CA ALA A 194 -10.73 -13.08 -2.34
C ALA A 194 -10.39 -11.84 -3.19
N LEU A 195 -10.39 -10.66 -2.57
CA LEU A 195 -10.04 -9.40 -3.21
C LEU A 195 -8.57 -9.35 -3.62
N ILE A 196 -7.63 -9.76 -2.75
CA ILE A 196 -6.20 -9.81 -3.08
C ILE A 196 -5.93 -10.85 -4.18
N GLU A 197 -6.57 -12.02 -4.11
CA GLU A 197 -6.49 -13.05 -5.17
C GLU A 197 -6.99 -12.51 -6.52
N GLN A 198 -8.08 -11.75 -6.52
CA GLN A 198 -8.57 -11.08 -7.71
C GLN A 198 -7.55 -10.08 -8.27
N LEU A 199 -6.99 -9.19 -7.43
CA LEU A 199 -5.98 -8.22 -7.85
C LEU A 199 -4.73 -8.90 -8.43
N LYS A 200 -4.33 -10.03 -7.84
CA LYS A 200 -3.23 -10.85 -8.36
C LYS A 200 -3.56 -11.43 -9.73
N ALA A 201 -4.77 -11.97 -9.91
CA ALA A 201 -5.24 -12.50 -11.19
C ALA A 201 -5.34 -11.41 -12.27
N GLU A 202 -5.61 -10.18 -11.91
CA GLU A 202 -5.60 -9.00 -12.78
C GLU A 202 -4.17 -8.48 -13.10
N GLY A 203 -3.13 -9.12 -12.54
CA GLY A 203 -1.73 -8.78 -12.79
C GLY A 203 -1.19 -7.59 -11.99
N THR A 204 -1.87 -7.19 -10.91
CA THR A 204 -1.37 -6.13 -10.03
C THR A 204 -0.14 -6.58 -9.28
N THR A 205 0.97 -5.83 -9.38
CA THR A 205 2.16 -6.08 -8.56
C THR A 205 1.91 -5.61 -7.13
N MET A 206 2.22 -6.45 -6.15
CA MET A 206 1.91 -6.15 -4.75
C MET A 206 3.09 -6.43 -3.82
N LEU A 207 3.23 -5.57 -2.81
CA LEU A 207 4.08 -5.80 -1.64
C LEU A 207 3.23 -5.67 -0.38
N GLY A 208 3.07 -6.77 0.35
CA GLY A 208 2.18 -6.83 1.51
C GLY A 208 2.90 -7.18 2.80
N ILE A 209 2.48 -6.55 3.91
CA ILE A 209 2.88 -6.90 5.26
C ILE A 209 1.72 -7.62 5.94
N PHE A 210 2.02 -8.76 6.57
CA PHE A 210 1.03 -9.55 7.27
C PHE A 210 1.59 -10.08 8.60
N HIS A 211 0.72 -10.25 9.60
CA HIS A 211 1.11 -10.77 10.91
C HIS A 211 1.06 -12.29 11.00
N ALA A 212 0.15 -12.91 10.28
CA ALA A 212 -0.11 -14.34 10.39
C ALA A 212 0.23 -15.07 9.09
N LEU A 213 1.19 -15.98 9.16
CA LEU A 213 1.61 -16.88 8.07
C LEU A 213 0.43 -17.68 7.50
N GLU A 214 -0.49 -18.13 8.37
CA GLU A 214 -1.64 -18.96 8.00
C GLU A 214 -2.56 -18.31 6.94
N PHE A 215 -2.58 -16.97 6.88
CA PHE A 215 -3.35 -16.24 5.87
C PHE A 215 -2.62 -16.00 4.55
N MET A 216 -1.31 -16.27 4.52
CA MET A 216 -0.46 -15.99 3.34
C MET A 216 -0.09 -17.23 2.56
N GLU A 217 -0.30 -18.40 3.17
CA GLU A 217 0.07 -19.68 2.55
C GLU A 217 -0.62 -19.82 1.19
N GLY A 218 0.19 -19.87 0.14
CA GLY A 218 -0.25 -19.95 -1.25
C GLY A 218 -0.62 -18.63 -1.94
N TRP A 219 -0.45 -17.47 -1.30
CA TRP A 219 -0.79 -16.18 -1.92
C TRP A 219 0.39 -15.48 -2.55
N CYS A 220 1.49 -15.42 -1.79
CA CYS A 220 2.70 -14.74 -2.21
C CYS A 220 3.50 -15.62 -3.15
N ASP A 221 4.09 -15.02 -4.16
CA ASP A 221 5.07 -15.65 -5.02
C ASP A 221 6.41 -15.79 -4.29
N HIS A 222 6.71 -14.80 -3.43
CA HIS A 222 7.85 -14.81 -2.53
C HIS A 222 7.45 -14.29 -1.14
N GLU A 223 8.07 -14.85 -0.13
CA GLU A 223 7.88 -14.46 1.26
C GLU A 223 9.22 -14.19 1.92
N PHE A 224 9.33 -13.04 2.60
CA PHE A 224 10.49 -12.66 3.38
C PHE A 224 10.11 -12.52 4.86
N ASN A 225 10.84 -13.22 5.71
CA ASN A 225 10.65 -13.13 7.16
C ASN A 225 11.61 -12.09 7.75
N MET A 226 11.08 -11.11 8.47
CA MET A 226 11.89 -10.11 9.16
C MET A 226 12.08 -10.46 10.63
N GLN A 227 13.33 -10.53 11.06
CA GLN A 227 13.75 -10.70 12.45
C GLN A 227 14.68 -9.55 12.85
N GLU A 228 14.33 -8.84 13.92
CA GLU A 228 15.14 -7.75 14.49
C GLU A 228 15.64 -6.70 13.50
N GLY A 229 14.81 -6.39 12.49
CA GLY A 229 15.12 -5.38 11.46
C GLY A 229 15.90 -5.90 10.25
N MET A 230 16.19 -7.20 10.16
CA MET A 230 16.86 -7.83 9.03
C MET A 230 15.95 -8.88 8.37
N MET A 231 16.18 -9.17 7.10
CA MET A 231 15.57 -10.32 6.43
C MET A 231 16.32 -11.60 6.81
N ALA A 232 15.56 -12.64 7.16
CA ALA A 232 16.07 -13.97 7.52
C ALA A 232 15.76 -14.97 6.41
#